data_d22c3872e64c9dde3227579db38baf2d
#
_entry.id   d22c3872e64c9dde3227579db38baf2d
#
_cell.length_a   1.000
_cell.length_b   1.000
_cell.length_c   1.000
_cell.angle_alpha   90.00
_cell.angle_beta   90.00
_cell.angle_gamma   90.00
#
_symmetry.space_group_name_H-M   'P 1'
#
loop_
_entity.id
_entity.type
_entity.pdbx_description
1 polymer ?
#
loop_
_entity_poly.entity_id
_entity_poly.type
_entity_poly.pdbx_seq_one_letter_code
_entity_poly.pdbx_strand_id
1 'polypeptide(L)'
;GRAIDRYYLDAVGWRGIRQRKANIGQAIQTATQHLREKGKPVHVLDIASGHGRYVLDALAAEALPESVRLRDYSPINVAAGQALIAERGLQSTVSFEEANAYDRANYQNLNPRPTLGIVSGLHELFPDNDLILQSLYGFGDAIEPGGYLIYTGQPWHPQLEMIARCLSSHREGQDWVMRRRSQQEMDQLVEKAGFEKVRQWIDGDGIFTVSLAVKK
;
A
#
# COMPACT_ATOMS: atom_id res chain seq x y z
N GLY A 1 25.74 -12.29 -15.40
CA GLY A 1 24.77 -11.30 -15.69
C GLY A 1 23.38 -11.86 -15.98
N ARG A 2 22.91 -11.86 -17.24
CA ARG A 2 21.50 -12.12 -17.61
C ARG A 2 20.87 -13.41 -17.08
N ALA A 3 21.65 -14.51 -16.95
CA ALA A 3 21.13 -15.77 -16.41
C ALA A 3 20.87 -15.70 -14.90
N ILE A 4 21.77 -15.03 -14.16
CA ILE A 4 21.63 -14.79 -12.72
C ILE A 4 20.46 -13.86 -12.47
N ASP A 5 20.35 -12.76 -13.24
CA ASP A 5 19.26 -11.80 -13.13
C ASP A 5 17.90 -12.47 -13.39
N ARG A 6 17.81 -13.33 -14.42
CA ARG A 6 16.58 -14.08 -14.71
C ARG A 6 16.22 -15.02 -13.56
N TYR A 7 17.18 -15.79 -13.04
CA TYR A 7 16.96 -16.67 -11.90
C TYR A 7 16.50 -15.92 -10.66
N TYR A 8 17.13 -14.77 -10.38
CA TYR A 8 16.76 -13.90 -9.25
C TYR A 8 15.35 -13.32 -9.42
N LEU A 9 15.01 -12.82 -10.60
CA LEU A 9 13.68 -12.28 -10.89
C LEU A 9 12.57 -13.33 -10.88
N ASP A 10 12.92 -14.62 -11.07
CA ASP A 10 11.97 -15.74 -10.96
C ASP A 10 11.94 -16.35 -9.53
N ALA A 11 12.72 -15.80 -8.60
CA ALA A 11 12.67 -16.24 -7.21
C ALA A 11 11.25 -16.05 -6.62
N VAL A 12 10.91 -16.91 -5.67
CA VAL A 12 9.57 -17.00 -5.09
C VAL A 12 9.07 -15.65 -4.53
N GLY A 13 9.94 -14.86 -3.89
CA GLY A 13 9.59 -13.54 -3.39
C GLY A 13 9.18 -12.57 -4.50
N TRP A 14 9.90 -12.55 -5.63
CA TRP A 14 9.55 -11.70 -6.77
C TRP A 14 8.27 -12.14 -7.49
N ARG A 15 8.01 -13.45 -7.58
CA ARG A 15 6.71 -13.94 -8.07
C ARG A 15 5.58 -13.47 -7.18
N GLY A 16 5.75 -13.61 -5.86
CA GLY A 16 4.79 -13.13 -4.86
C GLY A 16 4.55 -11.62 -4.95
N ILE A 17 5.60 -10.80 -5.12
CA ILE A 17 5.45 -9.34 -5.31
C ILE A 17 4.64 -9.01 -6.58
N ARG A 18 4.88 -9.71 -7.70
CA ARG A 18 4.07 -9.51 -8.91
C ARG A 18 2.62 -9.90 -8.71
N GLN A 19 2.36 -11.02 -8.02
CA GLN A 19 0.99 -11.44 -7.67
C GLN A 19 0.34 -10.45 -6.68
N ARG A 20 1.09 -9.97 -5.68
CA ARG A 20 0.60 -8.92 -4.76
C ARG A 20 0.15 -7.68 -5.52
N LYS A 21 0.92 -7.22 -6.53
CA LYS A 21 0.52 -6.08 -7.39
C LYS A 21 -0.82 -6.36 -8.09
N ALA A 22 -1.02 -7.55 -8.66
CA ALA A 22 -2.28 -7.93 -9.30
C ALA A 22 -3.44 -7.97 -8.28
N ASN A 23 -3.20 -8.54 -7.10
CA ASN A 23 -4.19 -8.62 -6.03
C ASN A 23 -4.58 -7.22 -5.49
N ILE A 24 -3.63 -6.29 -5.39
CA ILE A 24 -3.91 -4.87 -5.03
C ILE A 24 -4.81 -4.24 -6.09
N GLY A 25 -4.55 -4.47 -7.38
CA GLY A 25 -5.43 -4.00 -8.46
C GLY A 25 -6.86 -4.50 -8.28
N GLN A 26 -7.06 -5.78 -8.02
CA GLN A 26 -8.38 -6.36 -7.74
C GLN A 26 -9.03 -5.76 -6.48
N ALA A 27 -8.26 -5.50 -5.43
CA ALA A 27 -8.76 -4.89 -4.21
C ALA A 27 -9.22 -3.43 -4.46
N ILE A 28 -8.45 -2.65 -5.23
CA ILE A 28 -8.81 -1.28 -5.64
C ILE A 28 -10.11 -1.31 -6.44
N GLN A 29 -10.23 -2.19 -7.44
CA GLN A 29 -11.45 -2.35 -8.25
C GLN A 29 -12.66 -2.69 -7.38
N THR A 30 -12.52 -3.68 -6.48
CA THR A 30 -13.58 -4.08 -5.55
C THR A 30 -14.03 -2.91 -4.67
N ALA A 31 -13.08 -2.18 -4.06
CA ALA A 31 -13.39 -1.05 -3.18
C ALA A 31 -14.07 0.09 -3.95
N THR A 32 -13.56 0.42 -5.13
CA THR A 32 -14.11 1.47 -6.01
C THR A 32 -15.53 1.14 -6.44
N GLN A 33 -15.78 -0.10 -6.85
CA GLN A 33 -17.11 -0.57 -7.20
C GLN A 33 -18.09 -0.44 -6.02
N HIS A 34 -17.70 -0.92 -4.83
CA HIS A 34 -18.53 -0.83 -3.63
C HIS A 34 -18.84 0.63 -3.23
N LEU A 35 -17.88 1.55 -3.39
CA LEU A 35 -18.10 2.97 -3.11
C LEU A 35 -19.13 3.55 -4.10
N ARG A 36 -18.96 3.29 -5.39
CA ARG A 36 -19.86 3.77 -6.45
C ARG A 36 -21.28 3.21 -6.32
N GLU A 37 -21.42 1.93 -6.00
CA GLU A 37 -22.72 1.30 -5.72
C GLU A 37 -23.45 1.96 -4.54
N LYS A 38 -22.70 2.52 -3.58
CA LYS A 38 -23.25 3.29 -2.45
C LYS A 38 -23.43 4.78 -2.76
N GLY A 39 -23.18 5.22 -4.00
CA GLY A 39 -23.24 6.63 -4.39
C GLY A 39 -22.17 7.51 -3.74
N LYS A 40 -21.07 6.90 -3.25
CA LYS A 40 -19.95 7.64 -2.64
C LYS A 40 -18.89 7.97 -3.69
N PRO A 41 -18.28 9.18 -3.62
CA PRO A 41 -17.14 9.52 -4.47
C PRO A 41 -15.92 8.65 -4.10
N VAL A 42 -15.01 8.49 -5.06
CA VAL A 42 -13.76 7.73 -4.86
C VAL A 42 -12.59 8.70 -4.72
N HIS A 43 -12.21 8.98 -3.49
CA HIS A 43 -11.03 9.77 -3.14
C HIS A 43 -9.97 8.83 -2.55
N VAL A 44 -8.87 8.63 -3.28
CA VAL A 44 -7.80 7.69 -2.91
C VAL A 44 -6.70 8.41 -2.14
N LEU A 45 -6.27 7.83 -1.03
CA LEU A 45 -5.03 8.16 -0.32
C LEU A 45 -4.13 6.93 -0.27
N ASP A 46 -2.98 6.98 -0.92
CA ASP A 46 -1.95 5.94 -0.85
C ASP A 46 -0.72 6.48 -0.11
N ILE A 47 -0.25 5.75 0.89
CA ILE A 47 0.94 6.12 1.69
C ILE A 47 2.09 5.15 1.44
N ALA A 48 3.31 5.66 1.51
CA ALA A 48 4.52 4.94 1.14
C ALA A 48 4.40 4.36 -0.28
N SER A 49 3.94 5.21 -1.19
CA SER A 49 3.54 4.85 -2.56
C SER A 49 4.71 4.40 -3.43
N GLY A 50 5.97 4.59 -3.00
CA GLY A 50 7.13 4.48 -3.89
C GLY A 50 6.99 5.46 -5.05
N HIS A 51 7.02 4.97 -6.29
CA HIS A 51 6.74 5.81 -7.47
C HIS A 51 5.23 5.87 -7.82
N GLY A 52 4.34 5.27 -7.04
CA GLY A 52 2.89 5.27 -7.27
C GLY A 52 2.40 4.45 -8.47
N ARG A 53 3.31 3.84 -9.23
CA ARG A 53 3.00 3.13 -10.50
C ARG A 53 1.89 2.09 -10.33
N TYR A 54 1.89 1.33 -9.25
CA TYR A 54 0.94 0.23 -9.06
C TYR A 54 -0.51 0.73 -8.89
N VAL A 55 -0.69 1.87 -8.22
CA VAL A 55 -2.01 2.53 -8.08
C VAL A 55 -2.44 3.10 -9.41
N LEU A 56 -1.55 3.85 -10.08
CA LEU A 56 -1.85 4.46 -11.38
C LEU A 56 -2.19 3.41 -12.47
N ASP A 57 -1.49 2.26 -12.46
CA ASP A 57 -1.79 1.15 -13.38
C ASP A 57 -3.17 0.52 -13.08
N ALA A 58 -3.52 0.36 -11.80
CA ALA A 58 -4.80 -0.22 -11.40
C ALA A 58 -5.98 0.70 -11.74
N LEU A 59 -5.80 2.01 -11.58
CA LEU A 59 -6.84 3.00 -11.88
C LEU A 59 -6.99 3.29 -13.38
N ALA A 60 -5.94 3.10 -14.18
CA ALA A 60 -6.01 3.29 -15.64
C ALA A 60 -6.90 2.26 -16.35
N ALA A 61 -7.18 1.13 -15.71
CA ALA A 61 -8.04 0.07 -16.24
C ALA A 61 -9.54 0.35 -16.09
N GLU A 62 -9.92 1.43 -15.38
CA GLU A 62 -11.31 1.78 -15.08
C GLU A 62 -11.57 3.29 -15.23
N ALA A 63 -12.81 3.72 -14.96
CA ALA A 63 -13.10 5.14 -14.83
C ALA A 63 -12.26 5.74 -13.68
N LEU A 64 -11.53 6.82 -13.98
CA LEU A 64 -10.70 7.52 -13.00
C LEU A 64 -11.51 7.90 -11.75
N PRO A 65 -10.91 7.82 -10.56
CA PRO A 65 -11.51 8.35 -9.34
C PRO A 65 -11.58 9.87 -9.39
N GLU A 66 -12.36 10.47 -8.51
CA GLU A 66 -12.50 11.92 -8.38
C GLU A 66 -11.20 12.58 -7.92
N SER A 67 -10.39 11.89 -7.11
CA SER A 67 -9.03 12.33 -6.78
C SER A 67 -8.15 11.20 -6.30
N VAL A 68 -6.85 11.32 -6.53
CA VAL A 68 -5.80 10.42 -6.02
C VAL A 68 -4.71 11.26 -5.36
N ARG A 69 -4.42 10.98 -4.12
CA ARG A 69 -3.30 11.56 -3.39
C ARG A 69 -2.30 10.47 -3.06
N LEU A 70 -1.13 10.53 -3.69
CA LEU A 70 0.00 9.66 -3.43
C LEU A 70 0.95 10.35 -2.46
N ARG A 71 1.53 9.59 -1.52
CA ARG A 71 2.46 10.10 -0.53
C ARG A 71 3.63 9.17 -0.32
N ASP A 72 4.82 9.72 -0.22
CA ASP A 72 6.03 9.01 0.15
C ASP A 72 6.94 9.93 0.97
N TYR A 73 7.79 9.37 1.83
CA TYR A 73 8.74 10.16 2.61
C TYR A 73 9.98 10.55 1.82
N SER A 74 10.27 9.83 0.73
CA SER A 74 11.45 10.04 -0.10
C SER A 74 11.19 11.09 -1.17
N PRO A 75 11.93 12.22 -1.18
CA PRO A 75 11.80 13.22 -2.22
C PRO A 75 12.14 12.68 -3.62
N ILE A 76 13.00 11.65 -3.69
CA ILE A 76 13.32 10.96 -4.96
C ILE A 76 12.09 10.23 -5.50
N ASN A 77 11.36 9.51 -4.63
CA ASN A 77 10.14 8.82 -5.02
C ASN A 77 9.05 9.80 -5.43
N VAL A 78 8.90 10.90 -4.69
CA VAL A 78 7.94 11.98 -4.99
C VAL A 78 8.23 12.58 -6.37
N ALA A 79 9.47 12.96 -6.64
CA ALA A 79 9.87 13.53 -7.94
C ALA A 79 9.62 12.55 -9.11
N ALA A 80 9.97 11.26 -8.92
CA ALA A 80 9.74 10.23 -9.93
C ALA A 80 8.23 9.99 -10.16
N GLY A 81 7.43 10.00 -9.11
CA GLY A 81 5.97 9.86 -9.19
C GLY A 81 5.32 11.06 -9.87
N GLN A 82 5.74 12.28 -9.55
CA GLN A 82 5.28 13.50 -10.22
C GLN A 82 5.59 13.49 -11.73
N ALA A 83 6.80 13.05 -12.09
CA ALA A 83 7.16 12.87 -13.50
C ALA A 83 6.26 11.85 -14.21
N LEU A 84 5.96 10.72 -13.56
CA LEU A 84 5.06 9.69 -14.09
C LEU A 84 3.62 10.21 -14.24
N ILE A 85 3.13 11.00 -13.31
CA ILE A 85 1.81 11.64 -13.37
C ILE A 85 1.75 12.60 -14.58
N ALA A 86 2.81 13.39 -14.78
CA ALA A 86 2.91 14.31 -15.92
C ALA A 86 2.98 13.56 -17.25
N GLU A 87 3.79 12.51 -17.34
CA GLU A 87 3.89 11.64 -18.53
C GLU A 87 2.52 11.06 -18.96
N ARG A 88 1.68 10.73 -17.96
CA ARG A 88 0.35 10.14 -18.18
C ARG A 88 -0.78 11.19 -18.35
N GLY A 89 -0.50 12.48 -18.21
CA GLY A 89 -1.51 13.54 -18.30
C GLY A 89 -2.54 13.52 -17.18
N LEU A 90 -2.17 13.07 -15.96
CA LEU A 90 -3.08 12.85 -14.84
C LEU A 90 -3.07 13.98 -13.79
N GLN A 91 -2.40 15.11 -14.06
CA GLN A 91 -2.16 16.18 -13.07
C GLN A 91 -3.46 16.82 -12.54
N SER A 92 -4.57 16.74 -13.28
CA SER A 92 -5.86 17.26 -12.84
C SER A 92 -6.54 16.41 -11.76
N THR A 93 -6.17 15.13 -11.66
CA THR A 93 -6.81 14.14 -10.77
C THR A 93 -5.87 13.59 -9.71
N VAL A 94 -4.56 13.53 -10.02
CA VAL A 94 -3.56 12.89 -9.19
C VAL A 94 -2.55 13.90 -8.68
N SER A 95 -2.33 13.93 -7.37
CA SER A 95 -1.24 14.65 -6.72
C SER A 95 -0.25 13.70 -6.06
N PHE A 96 1.01 14.13 -5.92
CA PHE A 96 2.03 13.42 -5.17
C PHE A 96 2.75 14.38 -4.23
N GLU A 97 2.76 14.06 -2.94
CA GLU A 97 3.26 14.88 -1.85
C GLU A 97 4.30 14.13 -1.01
N GLU A 98 5.30 14.86 -0.49
CA GLU A 98 6.19 14.31 0.52
C GLU A 98 5.48 14.27 1.88
N ALA A 99 5.44 13.09 2.51
CA ALA A 99 4.85 12.92 3.83
C ALA A 99 5.36 11.66 4.52
N ASN A 100 5.53 11.76 5.85
CA ASN A 100 5.83 10.61 6.69
C ASN A 100 4.54 9.84 6.99
N ALA A 101 4.50 8.56 6.61
CA ALA A 101 3.35 7.67 6.83
C ALA A 101 3.04 7.39 8.31
N TYR A 102 3.97 7.66 9.21
CA TYR A 102 3.83 7.45 10.65
C TYR A 102 3.53 8.73 11.43
N ASP A 103 3.53 9.88 10.77
CA ASP A 103 3.10 11.13 11.38
C ASP A 103 1.60 11.31 11.18
N ARG A 104 0.84 11.12 12.25
CA ARG A 104 -0.62 11.22 12.25
C ARG A 104 -1.14 12.59 11.83
N ALA A 105 -0.35 13.67 12.00
CA ALA A 105 -0.72 15.00 11.53
C ALA A 105 -0.90 15.06 10.01
N ASN A 106 -0.18 14.22 9.26
CA ASN A 106 -0.30 14.16 7.80
C ASN A 106 -1.66 13.62 7.30
N TYR A 107 -2.47 13.06 8.18
CA TYR A 107 -3.81 12.55 7.82
C TYR A 107 -4.93 13.54 8.19
N GLN A 108 -4.59 14.64 8.87
CA GLN A 108 -5.57 15.62 9.30
C GLN A 108 -5.89 16.62 8.18
N ASN A 109 -7.09 17.17 8.23
CA ASN A 109 -7.53 18.24 7.33
C ASN A 109 -7.41 17.93 5.83
N LEU A 110 -7.48 16.65 5.46
CA LEU A 110 -7.49 16.24 4.06
C LEU A 110 -8.79 16.70 3.39
N ASN A 111 -8.66 17.46 2.31
CA ASN A 111 -9.79 17.92 1.51
C ASN A 111 -9.51 17.61 0.01
N PRO A 112 -10.33 16.80 -0.67
CA PRO A 112 -11.41 16.00 -0.09
C PRO A 112 -10.89 14.93 0.88
N ARG A 113 -11.75 14.48 1.82
CA ARG A 113 -11.43 13.37 2.70
C ARG A 113 -11.35 12.07 1.89
N PRO A 114 -10.38 11.20 2.15
CA PRO A 114 -10.26 9.93 1.44
C PRO A 114 -11.42 9.00 1.78
N THR A 115 -11.93 8.30 0.76
CA THR A 115 -12.89 7.21 0.91
C THR A 115 -12.24 5.84 0.70
N LEU A 116 -11.01 5.84 0.15
CA LEU A 116 -10.18 4.66 -0.04
C LEU A 116 -8.74 4.94 0.39
N GLY A 117 -8.28 4.29 1.45
CA GLY A 117 -6.89 4.28 1.90
C GLY A 117 -6.14 3.08 1.35
N ILE A 118 -4.85 3.25 1.05
CA ILE A 118 -3.98 2.16 0.59
C ILE A 118 -2.65 2.26 1.34
N VAL A 119 -2.15 1.11 1.81
CA VAL A 119 -0.79 0.94 2.32
C VAL A 119 -0.24 -0.41 1.89
N SER A 120 0.84 -0.40 1.14
CA SER A 120 1.42 -1.62 0.57
C SER A 120 2.93 -1.69 0.76
N GLY A 121 3.42 -2.79 1.35
CA GLY A 121 4.85 -3.06 1.46
C GLY A 121 5.57 -2.19 2.48
N LEU A 122 4.86 -1.56 3.41
CA LEU A 122 5.43 -0.67 4.42
C LEU A 122 5.59 -1.34 5.79
N HIS A 123 4.54 -1.97 6.28
CA HIS A 123 4.46 -2.38 7.69
C HIS A 123 5.42 -3.52 8.05
N GLU A 124 5.78 -4.37 7.09
CA GLU A 124 6.79 -5.42 7.28
C GLU A 124 8.21 -4.89 7.50
N LEU A 125 8.49 -3.65 7.10
CA LEU A 125 9.80 -3.03 7.24
C LEU A 125 10.09 -2.54 8.66
N PHE A 126 9.07 -2.48 9.52
CA PHE A 126 9.18 -1.93 10.87
C PHE A 126 8.70 -2.93 11.91
N PRO A 127 9.52 -3.25 12.94
CA PRO A 127 9.17 -4.25 13.94
C PRO A 127 8.16 -3.76 14.99
N ASP A 128 8.06 -2.46 15.21
CA ASP A 128 7.26 -1.85 16.27
C ASP A 128 5.78 -1.74 15.86
N ASN A 129 4.89 -2.36 16.64
CA ASN A 129 3.45 -2.30 16.42
C ASN A 129 2.84 -0.95 16.77
N ASP A 130 3.42 -0.23 17.75
CA ASP A 130 2.91 1.09 18.11
C ASP A 130 3.18 2.08 16.97
N LEU A 131 4.32 1.94 16.29
CA LEU A 131 4.60 2.71 15.08
C LEU A 131 3.59 2.39 13.97
N ILE A 132 3.30 1.10 13.72
CA ILE A 132 2.32 0.69 12.72
C ILE A 132 0.93 1.26 13.03
N LEU A 133 0.55 1.27 14.31
CA LEU A 133 -0.73 1.84 14.75
C LEU A 133 -0.83 3.35 14.44
N GLN A 134 0.27 4.12 14.42
CA GLN A 134 0.20 5.54 14.06
C GLN A 134 -0.32 5.73 12.62
N SER A 135 0.18 4.97 11.66
CA SER A 135 -0.32 5.05 10.28
C SER A 135 -1.76 4.55 10.15
N LEU A 136 -2.10 3.47 10.85
CA LEU A 136 -3.45 2.91 10.82
C LEU A 136 -4.47 3.85 11.49
N TYR A 137 -4.14 4.46 12.63
CA TYR A 137 -4.97 5.49 13.26
C TYR A 137 -5.10 6.72 12.37
N GLY A 138 -4.03 7.10 11.64
CA GLY A 138 -4.09 8.16 10.65
C GLY A 138 -5.17 7.89 9.60
N PHE A 139 -5.23 6.69 9.03
CA PHE A 139 -6.32 6.29 8.14
C PHE A 139 -7.68 6.27 8.86
N GLY A 140 -7.71 5.78 10.12
CA GLY A 140 -8.92 5.75 10.94
C GLY A 140 -9.53 7.14 11.14
N ASP A 141 -8.69 8.17 11.30
CA ASP A 141 -9.13 9.57 11.45
C ASP A 141 -9.55 10.19 10.11
N ALA A 142 -8.82 9.85 9.03
CA ALA A 142 -9.04 10.46 7.73
C ALA A 142 -10.28 9.91 7.01
N ILE A 143 -10.50 8.59 7.09
CA ILE A 143 -11.54 7.88 6.34
C ILE A 143 -12.85 7.88 7.13
N GLU A 144 -13.94 8.29 6.49
CA GLU A 144 -15.26 8.28 7.08
C GLU A 144 -15.88 6.87 7.14
N PRO A 145 -16.86 6.63 8.06
CA PRO A 145 -17.58 5.36 8.11
C PRO A 145 -18.11 4.92 6.73
N GLY A 146 -17.89 3.64 6.42
CA GLY A 146 -18.24 3.04 5.13
C GLY A 146 -17.22 3.25 4.01
N GLY A 147 -16.13 3.98 4.26
CA GLY A 147 -14.95 4.00 3.40
C GLY A 147 -14.08 2.75 3.60
N TYR A 148 -13.03 2.58 2.81
CA TYR A 148 -12.24 1.35 2.77
C TYR A 148 -10.76 1.59 3.02
N LEU A 149 -10.08 0.57 3.55
CA LEU A 149 -8.62 0.48 3.67
C LEU A 149 -8.14 -0.80 2.98
N ILE A 150 -7.16 -0.66 2.09
CA ILE A 150 -6.39 -1.77 1.53
C ILE A 150 -5.03 -1.80 2.23
N TYR A 151 -4.68 -2.96 2.80
CA TYR A 151 -3.39 -3.16 3.45
C TYR A 151 -2.79 -4.50 3.06
N THR A 152 -1.45 -4.56 3.07
CA THR A 152 -0.72 -5.79 2.77
C THR A 152 -0.11 -6.38 4.02
N GLY A 153 0.10 -7.69 4.00
CA GLY A 153 0.80 -8.44 5.03
C GLY A 153 1.80 -9.43 4.41
N GLN A 154 2.78 -9.82 5.21
CA GLN A 154 3.79 -10.82 4.87
C GLN A 154 3.94 -11.77 6.06
N PRO A 155 3.00 -12.73 6.25
CA PRO A 155 2.99 -13.60 7.42
C PRO A 155 4.19 -14.56 7.46
N TRP A 156 4.76 -14.92 6.32
CA TRP A 156 6.01 -15.65 6.23
C TRP A 156 6.72 -15.35 4.90
N HIS A 157 8.01 -15.71 4.79
CA HIS A 157 8.76 -15.60 3.55
C HIS A 157 9.97 -16.52 3.61
N PRO A 158 10.16 -17.44 2.64
CA PRO A 158 11.21 -18.48 2.71
C PRO A 158 12.65 -17.94 2.56
N GLN A 159 12.80 -16.75 2.03
CA GLN A 159 14.11 -16.14 1.73
C GLN A 159 14.50 -15.01 2.68
N LEU A 160 13.79 -14.79 3.80
CA LEU A 160 14.06 -13.65 4.69
C LEU A 160 15.49 -13.61 5.22
N GLU A 161 16.05 -14.77 5.58
CA GLU A 161 17.43 -14.83 6.06
C GLU A 161 18.43 -14.45 4.96
N MET A 162 18.23 -14.96 3.75
CA MET A 162 19.07 -14.59 2.60
C MET A 162 18.94 -13.09 2.29
N ILE A 163 17.74 -12.56 2.29
CA ILE A 163 17.49 -11.12 2.06
C ILE A 163 18.21 -10.30 3.12
N ALA A 164 18.05 -10.61 4.40
CA ALA A 164 18.66 -9.87 5.51
C ALA A 164 20.20 -9.92 5.48
N ARG A 165 20.80 -11.02 5.01
CA ARG A 165 22.26 -11.20 4.99
C ARG A 165 22.95 -10.72 3.72
N CYS A 166 22.23 -10.70 2.60
CA CYS A 166 22.83 -10.50 1.27
C CYS A 166 22.37 -9.24 0.55
N LEU A 167 21.25 -8.64 0.99
CA LEU A 167 20.69 -7.48 0.33
C LEU A 167 20.65 -6.27 1.29
N SER A 168 20.97 -5.11 0.74
CA SER A 168 20.81 -3.85 1.45
C SER A 168 19.42 -3.26 1.17
N SER A 169 18.84 -2.68 2.20
CA SER A 169 17.59 -1.94 2.11
C SER A 169 17.78 -0.63 1.35
N HIS A 170 16.72 -0.16 0.69
CA HIS A 170 16.66 1.18 0.11
C HIS A 170 16.70 2.29 1.19
N ARG A 171 16.63 1.94 2.48
CA ARG A 171 16.78 2.86 3.62
C ARG A 171 18.27 3.03 3.93
N GLU A 172 18.96 3.91 3.21
CA GLU A 172 20.38 4.27 3.43
C GLU A 172 21.34 3.07 3.45
N GLY A 173 21.03 1.99 2.74
CA GLY A 173 21.87 0.81 2.64
C GLY A 173 21.92 -0.06 3.91
N GLN A 174 21.01 0.16 4.87
CA GLN A 174 20.87 -0.70 6.06
C GLN A 174 20.50 -2.14 5.67
N ASP A 175 20.76 -3.10 6.56
CA ASP A 175 20.34 -4.48 6.37
C ASP A 175 18.82 -4.57 6.13
N TRP A 176 18.42 -5.40 5.14
CA TRP A 176 17.01 -5.53 4.80
C TRP A 176 16.32 -6.54 5.73
N VAL A 177 16.16 -6.14 6.97
CA VAL A 177 15.46 -6.94 7.99
C VAL A 177 13.97 -6.61 7.97
N MET A 178 13.14 -7.63 7.71
CA MET A 178 11.68 -7.52 7.71
C MET A 178 11.08 -8.32 8.86
N ARG A 179 10.06 -7.74 9.52
CA ARG A 179 9.29 -8.46 10.53
C ARG A 179 8.14 -9.25 9.88
N ARG A 180 8.01 -10.50 10.25
CA ARG A 180 6.81 -11.30 9.95
C ARG A 180 5.74 -11.03 11.01
N ARG A 181 4.59 -10.50 10.59
CA ARG A 181 3.38 -10.47 11.41
C ARG A 181 2.43 -11.54 10.92
N SER A 182 1.84 -12.32 11.84
CA SER A 182 0.75 -13.20 11.45
C SER A 182 -0.41 -12.38 10.87
N GLN A 183 -1.24 -12.99 10.05
CA GLN A 183 -2.42 -12.30 9.52
C GLN A 183 -3.33 -11.84 10.66
N GLN A 184 -3.51 -12.66 11.69
CA GLN A 184 -4.32 -12.32 12.86
C GLN A 184 -3.76 -11.09 13.60
N GLU A 185 -2.45 -11.02 13.79
CA GLU A 185 -1.81 -9.85 14.44
C GLU A 185 -2.07 -8.58 13.62
N MET A 186 -1.92 -8.65 12.30
CA MET A 186 -2.16 -7.49 11.43
C MET A 186 -3.64 -7.07 11.44
N ASP A 187 -4.56 -8.03 11.39
CA ASP A 187 -6.00 -7.77 11.46
C ASP A 187 -6.40 -7.09 12.78
N GLN A 188 -5.83 -7.53 13.91
CA GLN A 188 -6.07 -6.90 15.21
C GLN A 188 -5.58 -5.44 15.27
N LEU A 189 -4.46 -5.11 14.61
CA LEU A 189 -3.99 -3.73 14.52
C LEU A 189 -4.95 -2.87 13.68
N VAL A 190 -5.45 -3.42 12.60
CA VAL A 190 -6.42 -2.77 11.71
C VAL A 190 -7.77 -2.57 12.41
N GLU A 191 -8.22 -3.55 13.19
CA GLU A 191 -9.43 -3.44 14.01
C GLU A 191 -9.33 -2.35 15.08
N LYS A 192 -8.17 -2.23 15.76
CA LYS A 192 -7.90 -1.14 16.71
C LYS A 192 -8.03 0.24 16.08
N ALA A 193 -7.74 0.37 14.78
CA ALA A 193 -7.91 1.62 14.04
C ALA A 193 -9.35 1.85 13.53
N GLY A 194 -10.28 0.96 13.89
CA GLY A 194 -11.72 1.10 13.59
C GLY A 194 -12.12 0.57 12.22
N PHE A 195 -11.36 -0.40 11.68
CA PHE A 195 -11.71 -1.07 10.42
C PHE A 195 -12.08 -2.54 10.68
N GLU A 196 -12.92 -3.09 9.81
CA GLU A 196 -13.28 -4.51 9.80
C GLU A 196 -12.89 -5.13 8.46
N LYS A 197 -12.08 -6.19 8.49
CA LYS A 197 -11.69 -6.91 7.28
C LYS A 197 -12.88 -7.60 6.65
N VAL A 198 -13.10 -7.33 5.35
CA VAL A 198 -14.24 -7.90 4.58
C VAL A 198 -13.79 -8.86 3.49
N ARG A 199 -12.54 -8.74 3.01
CA ARG A 199 -12.01 -9.61 1.96
C ARG A 199 -10.49 -9.73 2.03
N GLN A 200 -9.95 -10.83 1.49
CA GLN A 200 -8.52 -11.07 1.42
C GLN A 200 -8.16 -11.81 0.13
N TRP A 201 -7.01 -11.47 -0.43
CA TRP A 201 -6.33 -12.16 -1.53
C TRP A 201 -4.97 -12.64 -1.03
N ILE A 202 -4.54 -13.81 -1.48
CA ILE A 202 -3.26 -14.42 -1.11
C ILE A 202 -2.55 -14.78 -2.41
N ASP A 203 -1.23 -14.60 -2.47
CA ASP A 203 -0.45 -15.07 -3.60
C ASP A 203 -0.32 -16.60 -3.61
N GLY A 204 0.06 -17.18 -4.75
CA GLY A 204 0.09 -18.62 -4.93
C GLY A 204 1.07 -19.36 -4.03
N ASP A 205 2.09 -18.68 -3.52
CA ASP A 205 3.08 -19.23 -2.60
C ASP A 205 2.75 -18.93 -1.11
N GLY A 206 1.67 -18.19 -0.82
CA GLY A 206 1.21 -17.84 0.52
C GLY A 206 2.12 -16.86 1.28
N ILE A 207 2.96 -16.10 0.57
CA ILE A 207 3.93 -15.16 1.15
C ILE A 207 3.27 -13.85 1.49
N PHE A 208 2.50 -13.29 0.54
CA PHE A 208 1.88 -11.98 0.67
C PHE A 208 0.37 -12.06 0.71
N THR A 209 -0.21 -11.26 1.58
CA THR A 209 -1.65 -11.05 1.64
C THR A 209 -2.00 -9.62 1.23
N VAL A 210 -3.14 -9.46 0.58
CA VAL A 210 -3.79 -8.17 0.35
C VAL A 210 -5.16 -8.26 0.97
N SER A 211 -5.47 -7.35 1.87
CA SER A 211 -6.73 -7.34 2.61
C SER A 211 -7.49 -6.05 2.36
N LEU A 212 -8.81 -6.15 2.24
CA LEU A 212 -9.75 -5.04 2.16
C LEU A 212 -10.53 -4.99 3.46
N ALA A 213 -10.54 -3.83 4.11
CA ALA A 213 -11.30 -3.57 5.32
C ALA A 213 -12.20 -2.35 5.14
N VAL A 214 -13.38 -2.37 5.80
CA VAL A 214 -14.33 -1.26 5.80
C VAL A 214 -14.21 -0.49 7.13
N LYS A 215 -14.32 0.83 7.07
CA LYS A 215 -14.38 1.71 8.25
C LYS A 215 -15.77 1.55 8.92
N LYS A 216 -15.75 1.22 10.21
CA LYS A 216 -16.96 1.15 11.08
C LYS A 216 -17.49 2.53 11.42
#